data_25f297f1136ee0fd7931512e0faffacb
#
_entry.id   25f297f1136ee0fd7931512e0faffacb
#
_cell.length_a   1.000
_cell.length_b   1.000
_cell.length_c   1.000
_cell.angle_alpha   90.00
_cell.angle_beta   90.00
_cell.angle_gamma   90.00
#
_symmetry.space_group_name_H-M   'P 1'
#
loop_
_entity.id
_entity.type
_entity.pdbx_description
1 polymer ?
#
loop_
_entity_poly.entity_id
_entity_poly.type
_entity_poly.pdbx_seq_one_letter_code
_entity_poly.pdbx_strand_id
1 'polypeptide(L)'
;MEIIDRVRGLGWPGVAGNTDEMLYRPESLQEFAGQSPALRPLFDVIEEMAAASRAALGEERLAWLRALPRMLIDGPMALVHASPSSLWRAPAQTASDDELRDAYAPLGQPTVVYAHIHHPFVRDVPGICVANTGSVGLSYDGDRRAAYLLLDDFKPGIRRVEYDVEAEIRALSASGLPHADWVAKTLESARPEMP
;
A
#
# COMPACT_ATOMS: atom_id res chain seq x y z
N MET A 1 -3.05 2.76 -15.86
CA MET A 1 -4.15 1.97 -16.49
C MET A 1 -3.69 0.55 -16.78
N GLU A 2 -2.59 0.38 -17.48
CA GLU A 2 -2.05 -0.91 -17.91
C GLU A 2 -1.83 -1.92 -16.77
N ILE A 3 -1.32 -1.48 -15.61
CA ILE A 3 -1.10 -2.36 -14.45
C ILE A 3 -2.42 -2.95 -13.93
N ILE A 4 -3.47 -2.13 -13.77
CA ILE A 4 -4.78 -2.62 -13.31
C ILE A 4 -5.35 -3.65 -14.30
N ASP A 5 -5.29 -3.35 -15.59
CA ASP A 5 -5.78 -4.27 -16.63
C ASP A 5 -4.98 -5.58 -16.63
N ARG A 6 -3.68 -5.52 -16.39
CA ARG A 6 -2.82 -6.69 -16.26
C ARG A 6 -3.18 -7.56 -15.06
N VAL A 7 -3.33 -6.96 -13.87
CA VAL A 7 -3.70 -7.69 -12.64
C VAL A 7 -5.07 -8.32 -12.78
N ARG A 8 -6.04 -7.59 -13.34
CA ARG A 8 -7.39 -8.11 -13.64
C ARG A 8 -7.32 -9.29 -14.62
N GLY A 9 -6.55 -9.15 -15.70
CA GLY A 9 -6.39 -10.19 -16.72
C GLY A 9 -5.71 -11.46 -16.19
N LEU A 10 -4.86 -11.35 -15.17
CA LEU A 10 -4.25 -12.50 -14.49
C LEU A 10 -5.18 -13.16 -13.47
N GLY A 11 -6.30 -12.53 -13.13
CA GLY A 11 -7.22 -13.03 -12.11
C GLY A 11 -6.62 -13.09 -10.70
N TRP A 12 -5.61 -12.27 -10.43
CA TRP A 12 -4.97 -12.27 -9.11
C TRP A 12 -5.92 -11.72 -8.05
N PRO A 13 -6.08 -12.42 -6.91
CA PRO A 13 -6.83 -11.89 -5.79
C PRO A 13 -6.08 -10.70 -5.16
N GLY A 14 -6.82 -9.77 -4.59
CA GLY A 14 -6.26 -8.59 -3.93
C GLY A 14 -7.19 -8.07 -2.84
N VAL A 15 -6.68 -7.14 -2.05
CA VAL A 15 -7.44 -6.39 -1.05
C VAL A 15 -7.42 -4.91 -1.36
N ALA A 16 -8.51 -4.22 -1.05
CA ALA A 16 -8.60 -2.77 -1.20
C ALA A 16 -7.63 -2.06 -0.24
N GLY A 17 -6.94 -1.02 -0.74
CA GLY A 17 -6.13 -0.11 0.03
C GLY A 17 -6.79 1.25 0.25
N ASN A 18 -6.17 2.10 1.09
CA ASN A 18 -6.62 3.47 1.31
C ASN A 18 -6.55 4.31 0.03
N THR A 19 -5.52 4.11 -0.79
CA THR A 19 -5.40 4.81 -2.07
C THR A 19 -6.45 4.36 -3.08
N ASP A 20 -6.88 3.10 -3.06
CA ASP A 20 -8.02 2.65 -3.86
C ASP A 20 -9.31 3.28 -3.33
N GLU A 21 -9.51 3.29 -2.00
CA GLU A 21 -10.71 3.86 -1.38
C GLU A 21 -10.90 5.33 -1.77
N MET A 22 -9.86 6.16 -1.71
CA MET A 22 -9.98 7.58 -2.06
C MET A 22 -10.33 7.82 -3.55
N LEU A 23 -10.05 6.85 -4.43
CA LEU A 23 -10.40 6.96 -5.84
C LEU A 23 -11.90 6.78 -6.08
N TYR A 24 -12.57 5.91 -5.36
CA TYR A 24 -14.02 5.67 -5.53
C TYR A 24 -14.88 6.29 -4.41
N ARG A 25 -14.27 6.74 -3.31
CA ARG A 25 -14.89 7.48 -2.19
C ARG A 25 -13.98 8.63 -1.75
N PRO A 26 -13.95 9.75 -2.50
CA PRO A 26 -13.05 10.87 -2.23
C PRO A 26 -13.15 11.43 -0.81
N GLU A 27 -14.33 11.35 -0.19
CA GLU A 27 -14.59 11.79 1.17
C GLU A 27 -13.71 11.10 2.20
N SER A 28 -13.25 9.87 1.93
CA SER A 28 -12.38 9.10 2.83
C SER A 28 -11.05 9.81 3.12
N LEU A 29 -10.48 10.48 2.11
CA LEU A 29 -9.27 11.28 2.28
C LEU A 29 -9.54 12.51 3.17
N GLN A 30 -10.66 13.18 2.98
CA GLN A 30 -11.04 14.36 3.79
C GLN A 30 -11.33 13.98 5.24
N GLU A 31 -12.04 12.86 5.47
CA GLU A 31 -12.31 12.30 6.80
C GLU A 31 -11.00 11.98 7.54
N PHE A 32 -10.01 11.43 6.85
CA PHE A 32 -8.70 11.14 7.42
C PHE A 32 -7.88 12.42 7.66
N ALA A 33 -7.85 13.34 6.70
CA ALA A 33 -7.15 14.62 6.79
C ALA A 33 -7.64 15.48 7.96
N GLY A 34 -8.94 15.45 8.26
CA GLY A 34 -9.54 16.15 9.39
C GLY A 34 -8.98 15.75 10.75
N GLN A 35 -8.38 14.56 10.85
CA GLN A 35 -7.74 14.06 12.07
C GLN A 35 -6.29 14.53 12.23
N SER A 36 -5.69 15.15 11.21
CA SER A 36 -4.29 15.57 11.19
C SER A 36 -4.13 16.93 10.49
N PRO A 37 -4.63 18.02 11.08
CA PRO A 37 -4.64 19.35 10.43
C PRO A 37 -3.25 19.85 9.99
N ALA A 38 -2.19 19.47 10.71
CA ALA A 38 -0.81 19.84 10.38
C ALA A 38 -0.32 19.26 9.03
N LEU A 39 -0.96 18.19 8.55
CA LEU A 39 -0.64 17.53 7.28
C LEU A 39 -1.56 18.00 6.13
N ARG A 40 -2.35 19.04 6.34
CA ARG A 40 -3.28 19.54 5.32
C ARG A 40 -2.62 19.79 3.96
N PRO A 41 -1.43 20.46 3.87
CA PRO A 41 -0.77 20.66 2.58
C PRO A 41 -0.44 19.35 1.83
N LEU A 42 -0.05 18.31 2.57
CA LEU A 42 0.18 16.98 1.99
C LEU A 42 -1.12 16.38 1.44
N PHE A 43 -2.20 16.47 2.18
CA PHE A 43 -3.49 15.93 1.75
C PHE A 43 -4.09 16.67 0.56
N ASP A 44 -3.85 17.98 0.43
CA ASP A 44 -4.27 18.76 -0.73
C ASP A 44 -3.56 18.26 -2.01
N VAL A 45 -2.26 17.98 -1.94
CA VAL A 45 -1.49 17.39 -3.04
C VAL A 45 -2.01 15.99 -3.40
N ILE A 46 -2.25 15.14 -2.39
CA ILE A 46 -2.79 13.78 -2.61
C ILE A 46 -4.18 13.85 -3.26
N GLU A 47 -5.02 14.81 -2.89
CA GLU A 47 -6.35 15.00 -3.48
C GLU A 47 -6.29 15.33 -4.97
N GLU A 48 -5.38 16.23 -5.38
CA GLU A 48 -5.16 16.58 -6.78
C GLU A 48 -4.68 15.36 -7.58
N MET A 49 -3.73 14.59 -7.05
CA MET A 49 -3.25 13.35 -7.67
C MET A 49 -4.36 12.30 -7.79
N ALA A 50 -5.17 12.15 -6.74
CA ALA A 50 -6.30 11.22 -6.73
C ALA A 50 -7.37 11.61 -7.76
N ALA A 51 -7.66 12.90 -7.90
CA ALA A 51 -8.60 13.40 -8.91
C ALA A 51 -8.13 13.11 -10.33
N ALA A 52 -6.85 13.37 -10.63
CA ALA A 52 -6.24 13.05 -11.93
C ALA A 52 -6.26 11.53 -12.21
N SER A 53 -5.89 10.73 -11.22
CA SER A 53 -5.89 9.26 -11.33
C SER A 53 -7.29 8.70 -11.56
N ARG A 54 -8.29 9.21 -10.84
CA ARG A 54 -9.71 8.83 -11.03
C ARG A 54 -10.19 9.13 -12.44
N ALA A 55 -9.89 10.31 -12.95
CA ALA A 55 -10.26 10.70 -14.31
C ALA A 55 -9.62 9.78 -15.37
N ALA A 56 -8.36 9.40 -15.16
CA ALA A 56 -7.63 8.52 -16.08
C ALA A 56 -8.11 7.07 -16.04
N LEU A 57 -8.55 6.55 -14.88
CA LEU A 57 -8.97 5.15 -14.71
C LEU A 57 -10.31 4.83 -15.39
N GLY A 58 -11.29 5.73 -15.28
CA GLY A 58 -12.65 5.54 -15.77
C GLY A 58 -13.46 4.57 -14.90
N GLU A 59 -14.78 4.58 -15.12
CA GLU A 59 -15.75 3.90 -14.25
C GLU A 59 -15.55 2.39 -14.14
N GLU A 60 -15.15 1.72 -15.21
CA GLU A 60 -14.99 0.26 -15.20
C GLU A 60 -13.89 -0.18 -14.22
N ARG A 61 -12.73 0.49 -14.23
CA ARG A 61 -11.62 0.19 -13.32
C ARG A 61 -11.92 0.61 -11.88
N LEU A 62 -12.60 1.73 -11.71
CA LEU A 62 -13.08 2.18 -10.38
C LEU A 62 -14.09 1.20 -9.79
N ALA A 63 -15.00 0.65 -10.58
CA ALA A 63 -15.93 -0.38 -10.13
C ALA A 63 -15.20 -1.65 -9.70
N TRP A 64 -14.15 -2.06 -10.41
CA TRP A 64 -13.32 -3.20 -10.03
C TRP A 64 -12.57 -2.94 -8.71
N LEU A 65 -11.95 -1.78 -8.52
CA LEU A 65 -11.28 -1.41 -7.27
C LEU A 65 -12.26 -1.40 -6.09
N ARG A 66 -13.48 -0.86 -6.29
CA ARG A 66 -14.54 -0.85 -5.27
C ARG A 66 -15.00 -2.25 -4.87
N ALA A 67 -14.90 -3.22 -5.78
CA ALA A 67 -15.30 -4.62 -5.54
C ALA A 67 -14.23 -5.44 -4.81
N LEU A 68 -13.02 -4.92 -4.62
CA LEU A 68 -11.97 -5.61 -3.86
C LEU A 68 -12.39 -5.78 -2.40
N PRO A 69 -12.19 -6.97 -1.82
CA PRO A 69 -12.47 -7.19 -0.40
C PRO A 69 -11.48 -6.40 0.48
N ARG A 70 -11.88 -6.10 1.71
CA ARG A 70 -10.99 -5.46 2.69
C ARG A 70 -9.97 -6.44 3.30
N MET A 71 -10.26 -7.73 3.21
CA MET A 71 -9.46 -8.81 3.78
C MET A 71 -9.61 -10.07 2.93
N LEU A 72 -8.53 -10.83 2.82
CA LEU A 72 -8.52 -12.20 2.28
C LEU A 72 -8.02 -13.17 3.35
N ILE A 73 -8.64 -14.34 3.43
CA ILE A 73 -8.15 -15.48 4.19
C ILE A 73 -7.78 -16.56 3.18
N ASP A 74 -6.56 -17.05 3.26
CA ASP A 74 -6.08 -18.16 2.45
C ASP A 74 -5.33 -19.16 3.35
N GLY A 75 -5.97 -20.30 3.59
CA GLY A 75 -5.48 -21.29 4.55
C GLY A 75 -5.19 -20.67 5.91
N PRO A 76 -3.95 -20.80 6.43
CA PRO A 76 -3.54 -20.25 7.72
C PRO A 76 -3.08 -18.77 7.65
N MET A 77 -3.39 -18.05 6.57
CA MET A 77 -2.96 -16.67 6.36
C MET A 77 -4.15 -15.71 6.24
N ALA A 78 -4.02 -14.54 6.86
CA ALA A 78 -4.85 -13.36 6.57
C ALA A 78 -4.04 -12.31 5.84
N LEU A 79 -4.64 -11.69 4.83
CA LEU A 79 -4.10 -10.53 4.11
C LEU A 79 -5.03 -9.34 4.31
N VAL A 80 -4.49 -8.22 4.77
CA VAL A 80 -5.17 -6.92 4.88
C VAL A 80 -4.29 -5.82 4.29
N HIS A 81 -4.86 -4.67 3.92
CA HIS A 81 -4.02 -3.56 3.46
C HIS A 81 -3.28 -2.88 4.62
N ALA A 82 -3.97 -2.43 5.64
CA ALA A 82 -3.38 -1.74 6.80
C ALA A 82 -3.68 -2.48 8.11
N SER A 83 -4.91 -2.42 8.59
CA SER A 83 -5.36 -3.20 9.75
C SER A 83 -6.77 -3.75 9.53
N PRO A 84 -7.24 -4.71 10.34
CA PRO A 84 -8.59 -5.25 10.19
C PRO A 84 -9.70 -4.20 10.30
N SER A 85 -9.47 -3.17 11.10
CA SER A 85 -10.43 -2.10 11.38
C SER A 85 -10.29 -0.87 10.49
N SER A 86 -9.17 -0.71 9.79
CA SER A 86 -8.88 0.50 9.02
C SER A 86 -8.07 0.23 7.76
N LEU A 87 -8.41 0.89 6.66
CA LEU A 87 -7.56 0.96 5.47
C LEU A 87 -6.47 2.03 5.60
N TRP A 88 -6.60 2.96 6.55
CA TRP A 88 -5.79 4.18 6.69
C TRP A 88 -4.82 4.14 7.86
N ARG A 89 -4.90 3.16 8.74
CA ARG A 89 -4.08 3.06 9.95
C ARG A 89 -3.57 1.66 10.12
N ALA A 90 -2.26 1.55 10.29
CA ALA A 90 -1.54 0.31 10.58
C ALA A 90 -0.49 0.55 11.66
N PRO A 91 -0.08 -0.47 12.42
CA PRO A 91 1.13 -0.42 13.23
C PRO A 91 2.34 -0.07 12.38
N ALA A 92 3.21 0.79 12.90
CA ALA A 92 4.48 1.12 12.26
C ALA A 92 5.46 -0.07 12.33
N GLN A 93 6.52 -0.03 11.51
CA GLN A 93 7.61 -1.02 11.57
C GLN A 93 8.24 -1.12 12.98
N THR A 94 8.26 0.01 13.70
CA THR A 94 8.82 0.12 15.07
C THR A 94 7.81 -0.21 16.16
N ALA A 95 6.59 -0.60 15.82
CA ALA A 95 5.57 -1.00 16.79
C ALA A 95 6.09 -2.16 17.65
N SER A 96 5.70 -2.18 18.92
CA SER A 96 6.02 -3.29 19.83
C SER A 96 5.33 -4.59 19.41
N ASP A 97 5.83 -5.72 19.92
CA ASP A 97 5.19 -7.01 19.67
C ASP A 97 3.76 -7.07 20.21
N ASP A 98 3.49 -6.40 21.34
CA ASP A 98 2.15 -6.29 21.89
C ASP A 98 1.21 -5.49 20.98
N GLU A 99 1.66 -4.35 20.43
CA GLU A 99 0.87 -3.56 19.48
C GLU A 99 0.56 -4.35 18.20
N LEU A 100 1.54 -5.10 17.66
CA LEU A 100 1.33 -5.95 16.50
C LEU A 100 0.34 -7.08 16.81
N ARG A 101 0.50 -7.75 17.95
CA ARG A 101 -0.40 -8.82 18.38
C ARG A 101 -1.82 -8.29 18.58
N ASP A 102 -1.99 -7.18 19.29
CA ASP A 102 -3.31 -6.61 19.58
C ASP A 102 -4.03 -6.15 18.30
N ALA A 103 -3.28 -5.66 17.31
CA ALA A 103 -3.84 -5.28 16.01
C ALA A 103 -4.29 -6.50 15.18
N TYR A 104 -3.54 -7.59 15.17
CA TYR A 104 -3.70 -8.65 14.18
C TYR A 104 -4.15 -10.01 14.72
N ALA A 105 -3.95 -10.33 15.99
CA ALA A 105 -4.43 -11.58 16.58
C ALA A 105 -5.96 -11.78 16.46
N PRO A 106 -6.79 -10.72 16.49
CA PRO A 106 -8.24 -10.88 16.27
C PRO A 106 -8.64 -11.50 14.92
N LEU A 107 -7.73 -11.53 13.94
CA LEU A 107 -7.95 -12.22 12.66
C LEU A 107 -7.96 -13.75 12.80
N GLY A 108 -7.45 -14.29 13.92
CA GLY A 108 -7.48 -15.73 14.20
C GLY A 108 -6.59 -16.58 13.28
N GLN A 109 -5.64 -15.96 12.59
CA GLN A 109 -4.73 -16.65 11.68
C GLN A 109 -3.30 -16.67 12.24
N PRO A 110 -2.55 -17.77 12.10
CA PRO A 110 -1.17 -17.84 12.57
C PRO A 110 -0.20 -16.98 11.76
N THR A 111 -0.54 -16.61 10.52
CA THR A 111 0.24 -15.68 9.69
C THR A 111 -0.64 -14.52 9.24
N VAL A 112 -0.17 -13.31 9.47
CA VAL A 112 -0.85 -12.09 8.97
C VAL A 112 0.09 -11.29 8.11
N VAL A 113 -0.37 -10.96 6.91
CA VAL A 113 0.34 -10.13 5.95
C VAL A 113 -0.38 -8.80 5.80
N TYR A 114 0.35 -7.70 5.86
CA TYR A 114 -0.17 -6.38 5.58
C TYR A 114 0.80 -5.54 4.74
N ALA A 115 0.35 -4.41 4.21
CA ALA A 115 1.12 -3.50 3.36
C ALA A 115 1.20 -2.09 3.98
N HIS A 116 0.69 -1.06 3.31
CA HIS A 116 0.42 0.31 3.74
C HIS A 116 1.62 1.14 4.20
N ILE A 117 2.50 0.62 5.07
CA ILE A 117 3.63 1.39 5.63
C ILE A 117 4.88 1.40 4.74
N HIS A 118 4.91 0.59 3.68
CA HIS A 118 6.00 0.47 2.69
C HIS A 118 7.38 0.12 3.28
N HIS A 119 7.41 -0.46 4.48
CA HIS A 119 8.58 -0.97 5.17
C HIS A 119 8.47 -2.50 5.30
N PRO A 120 9.17 -3.30 4.48
CA PRO A 120 9.08 -4.75 4.55
C PRO A 120 9.75 -5.30 5.81
N PHE A 121 9.06 -6.17 6.50
CA PHE A 121 9.61 -6.94 7.62
C PHE A 121 8.84 -8.25 7.82
N VAL A 122 9.44 -9.17 8.52
CA VAL A 122 8.81 -10.38 9.07
C VAL A 122 9.15 -10.44 10.55
N ARG A 123 8.15 -10.60 11.39
CA ARG A 123 8.33 -10.66 12.84
C ARG A 123 7.44 -11.72 13.45
N ASP A 124 8.07 -12.66 14.18
CA ASP A 124 7.34 -13.60 15.02
C ASP A 124 7.04 -12.92 16.36
N VAL A 125 5.77 -12.69 16.63
CA VAL A 125 5.28 -12.20 17.91
C VAL A 125 4.52 -13.33 18.62
N PRO A 126 4.34 -13.29 19.94
CA PRO A 126 3.68 -14.40 20.64
C PRO A 126 2.32 -14.78 20.05
N GLY A 127 2.24 -15.96 19.45
CA GLY A 127 1.03 -16.54 18.86
C GLY A 127 0.75 -16.26 17.38
N ILE A 128 1.47 -15.34 16.73
CA ILE A 128 1.30 -15.03 15.30
C ILE A 128 2.62 -14.62 14.64
N CYS A 129 2.74 -14.87 13.36
CA CYS A 129 3.76 -14.26 12.50
C CYS A 129 3.14 -13.06 11.78
N VAL A 130 3.71 -11.88 11.93
CA VAL A 130 3.27 -10.65 11.24
C VAL A 130 4.30 -10.24 10.22
N ALA A 131 3.87 -10.02 8.98
CA ALA A 131 4.74 -9.61 7.90
C ALA A 131 4.18 -8.39 7.15
N ASN A 132 5.07 -7.47 6.79
CA ASN A 132 4.75 -6.38 5.86
C ASN A 132 5.41 -6.63 4.51
N THR A 133 4.65 -6.45 3.43
CA THR A 133 5.14 -6.69 2.06
C THR A 133 6.20 -5.70 1.60
N GLY A 134 6.31 -4.54 2.23
CA GLY A 134 6.96 -3.39 1.64
C GLY A 134 6.15 -2.82 0.48
N SER A 135 6.83 -2.30 -0.52
CA SER A 135 6.22 -1.72 -1.71
C SER A 135 6.96 -2.13 -2.97
N VAL A 136 6.21 -2.38 -4.05
CA VAL A 136 6.78 -2.62 -5.38
C VAL A 136 7.22 -1.31 -6.03
N GLY A 137 6.49 -0.21 -5.79
CA GLY A 137 6.71 1.06 -6.47
C GLY A 137 7.29 2.16 -5.59
N LEU A 138 6.89 2.27 -4.32
CA LEU A 138 7.32 3.35 -3.42
C LEU A 138 7.84 2.77 -2.11
N SER A 139 9.09 2.32 -2.09
CA SER A 139 9.77 1.90 -0.86
C SER A 139 10.02 3.09 0.07
N TYR A 140 9.93 2.87 1.40
CA TYR A 140 10.19 3.89 2.43
C TYR A 140 11.31 3.52 3.39
N ASP A 141 12.05 2.45 3.11
CA ASP A 141 13.10 1.91 3.97
C ASP A 141 14.54 2.23 3.50
N GLY A 142 14.67 3.08 2.50
CA GLY A 142 15.96 3.49 1.93
C GLY A 142 16.51 2.53 0.88
N ASP A 143 15.80 1.47 0.52
CA ASP A 143 16.18 0.53 -0.53
C ASP A 143 15.28 0.74 -1.77
N ARG A 144 15.86 1.20 -2.88
CA ARG A 144 15.14 1.53 -4.13
C ARG A 144 14.55 0.31 -4.85
N ARG A 145 14.97 -0.91 -4.48
CA ARG A 145 14.47 -2.14 -5.11
C ARG A 145 13.01 -2.39 -4.75
N ALA A 146 12.25 -2.89 -5.70
CA ALA A 146 10.89 -3.35 -5.45
C ALA A 146 10.88 -4.47 -4.39
N ALA A 147 10.01 -4.38 -3.40
CA ALA A 147 9.85 -5.39 -2.36
C ALA A 147 8.53 -6.15 -2.50
N TYR A 148 8.59 -7.47 -2.28
CA TYR A 148 7.41 -8.32 -2.15
C TYR A 148 7.68 -9.46 -1.17
N LEU A 149 6.63 -10.14 -0.70
CA LEU A 149 6.74 -11.35 0.09
C LEU A 149 6.58 -12.59 -0.81
N LEU A 150 7.45 -13.56 -0.61
CA LEU A 150 7.24 -14.92 -1.06
C LEU A 150 6.78 -15.75 0.13
N LEU A 151 5.67 -16.48 -0.02
CA LEU A 151 5.18 -17.44 0.96
C LEU A 151 5.61 -18.84 0.53
N ASP A 152 6.46 -19.48 1.32
CA ASP A 152 6.85 -20.87 1.15
C ASP A 152 6.23 -21.68 2.29
N ASP A 153 5.25 -22.50 1.99
CA ASP A 153 4.42 -23.18 2.99
C ASP A 153 3.90 -22.21 4.08
N PHE A 154 3.33 -21.10 3.64
CA PHE A 154 2.83 -19.99 4.45
C PHE A 154 3.88 -19.29 5.35
N LYS A 155 5.16 -19.57 5.16
CA LYS A 155 6.25 -18.86 5.82
C LYS A 155 6.66 -17.66 4.97
N PRO A 156 6.48 -16.43 5.47
CA PRO A 156 6.81 -15.23 4.70
C PRO A 156 8.32 -15.02 4.62
N GLY A 157 8.80 -14.68 3.43
CA GLY A 157 10.17 -14.26 3.18
C GLY A 157 10.21 -13.05 2.24
N ILE A 158 10.93 -12.00 2.63
CA ILE A 158 11.06 -10.79 1.81
C ILE A 158 11.94 -11.10 0.60
N ARG A 159 11.52 -10.58 -0.56
CA ARG A 159 12.29 -10.59 -1.80
C ARG A 159 12.42 -9.18 -2.32
N ARG A 160 13.53 -8.90 -2.99
CA ARG A 160 13.85 -7.62 -3.62
C ARG A 160 14.21 -7.81 -5.07
N VAL A 161 13.70 -6.93 -5.93
CA VAL A 161 13.98 -6.93 -7.37
C VAL A 161 14.50 -5.57 -7.77
N GLU A 162 15.66 -5.56 -8.45
CA GLU A 162 16.18 -4.37 -9.10
C GLU A 162 15.34 -4.02 -10.32
N TYR A 163 15.12 -2.75 -10.57
CA TYR A 163 14.47 -2.22 -11.77
C TYR A 163 15.09 -0.86 -12.14
N ASP A 164 14.84 -0.38 -13.35
CA ASP A 164 15.33 0.91 -13.82
C ASP A 164 14.47 2.05 -13.23
N VAL A 165 14.87 2.52 -12.05
CA VAL A 165 14.18 3.62 -11.33
C VAL A 165 14.24 4.91 -12.14
N GLU A 166 15.32 5.16 -12.85
CA GLU A 166 15.47 6.35 -13.71
C GLU A 166 14.51 6.31 -14.89
N ALA A 167 14.25 5.13 -15.47
CA ALA A 167 13.22 4.96 -16.51
C ALA A 167 11.83 5.22 -15.96
N GLU A 168 11.53 4.75 -14.74
CA GLU A 168 10.25 4.99 -14.06
C GLU A 168 10.03 6.49 -13.79
N ILE A 169 11.06 7.19 -13.29
CA ILE A 169 11.02 8.64 -13.07
C ILE A 169 10.77 9.39 -14.38
N ARG A 170 11.42 9.00 -15.47
CA ARG A 170 11.16 9.60 -16.79
C ARG A 170 9.71 9.37 -17.26
N ALA A 171 9.20 8.16 -17.09
CA ALA A 171 7.82 7.82 -17.43
C ALA A 171 6.81 8.61 -16.59
N LEU A 172 7.07 8.72 -15.28
CA LEU A 172 6.27 9.52 -14.36
C LEU A 172 6.25 10.99 -14.77
N SER A 173 7.40 11.59 -15.07
CA SER A 173 7.50 12.99 -15.51
C SER A 173 6.75 13.24 -16.82
N ALA A 174 6.69 12.24 -17.71
CA ALA A 174 5.96 12.32 -18.97
C ALA A 174 4.46 12.00 -18.84
N SER A 175 4.00 11.51 -17.70
CA SER A 175 2.63 11.01 -17.51
C SER A 175 1.57 12.13 -17.43
N GLY A 176 1.97 13.36 -17.09
CA GLY A 176 1.06 14.45 -16.80
C GLY A 176 0.39 14.37 -15.41
N LEU A 177 0.83 13.46 -14.55
CA LEU A 177 0.32 13.38 -13.17
C LEU A 177 0.71 14.66 -12.42
N PRO A 178 -0.22 15.34 -11.73
CA PRO A 178 0.12 16.44 -10.83
C PRO A 178 1.16 15.99 -9.80
N HIS A 179 2.07 16.88 -9.43
CA HIS A 179 3.11 16.62 -8.42
C HIS A 179 4.01 15.40 -8.70
N ALA A 180 4.22 15.06 -9.98
CA ALA A 180 5.08 13.95 -10.40
C ALA A 180 6.51 14.09 -9.85
N ASP A 181 7.03 15.32 -9.70
CA ASP A 181 8.33 15.62 -9.12
C ASP A 181 8.46 15.23 -7.65
N TRP A 182 7.38 15.35 -6.87
CA TRP A 182 7.36 14.85 -5.49
C TRP A 182 7.47 13.33 -5.43
N VAL A 183 6.70 12.62 -6.26
CA VAL A 183 6.78 11.15 -6.34
C VAL A 183 8.16 10.71 -6.83
N ALA A 184 8.75 11.43 -7.79
CA ALA A 184 10.11 11.17 -8.29
C ALA A 184 11.15 11.26 -7.16
N LYS A 185 11.09 12.28 -6.30
CA LYS A 185 11.98 12.39 -5.13
C LYS A 185 11.85 11.18 -4.19
N THR A 186 10.62 10.72 -3.96
CA THR A 186 10.36 9.52 -3.15
C THR A 186 10.96 8.26 -3.79
N LEU A 187 10.86 8.12 -5.12
CA LEU A 187 11.50 7.02 -5.85
C LEU A 187 13.03 7.07 -5.76
N GLU A 188 13.62 8.26 -5.88
CA GLU A 188 15.06 8.47 -5.78
C GLU A 188 15.63 8.16 -4.40
N SER A 189 14.97 8.63 -3.35
CA SER A 189 15.43 8.49 -1.97
C SER A 189 15.04 7.16 -1.33
N ALA A 190 14.00 6.49 -1.86
CA ALA A 190 13.29 5.38 -1.23
C ALA A 190 12.85 5.73 0.21
N ARG A 191 12.45 6.97 0.45
CA ARG A 191 12.01 7.51 1.73
C ARG A 191 10.75 8.35 1.54
N PRO A 192 9.88 8.45 2.58
CA PRO A 192 8.76 9.37 2.51
C PRO A 192 9.29 10.81 2.43
N GLU A 193 8.97 11.48 1.33
CA GLU A 193 9.28 12.89 1.10
C GLU A 193 8.03 13.74 1.33
N MET A 194 8.22 15.02 1.64
CA MET A 194 7.12 15.99 1.68
C MET A 194 7.04 16.73 0.34
N PRO A 195 5.83 17.06 -0.16
CA PRO A 195 5.63 17.77 -1.41
C PRO A 195 6.13 19.21 -1.39
#